data_76248c79d825433b49e1a2fbdf78a70f
#
_entry.id   76248c79d825433b49e1a2fbdf78a70f
#
_cell.length_a   1.000
_cell.length_b   1.000
_cell.length_c   1.000
_cell.angle_alpha   90.00
_cell.angle_beta   90.00
_cell.angle_gamma   90.00
#
_symmetry.space_group_name_H-M   'P 1'
#
loop_
_entity.id
_entity.type
_entity.pdbx_description
1 polymer ?
#
loop_
_entity_poly.entity_id
_entity_poly.type
_entity_poly.pdbx_seq_one_letter_code
_entity_poly.pdbx_strand_id
1 'polypeptide(L)'
;MVGLRVATWNIAGARRERSNGLDLEAVLAAAKSLGVELLALQEVDRLLARSARADQPLRIAQALGVDWSWSYAPALVGDDFRPLSGPDPGGPAYGNLLLSRRPLEDIEHLRFPPAGGGEQRTALLATLRVGSRPLTVACAHLSNKQGHNVRQLRQLQDLIATRTAPRVLLGDLNLPSTVLRFASRPAWPEAGRGRTFPNSRPTQQLDHILRHGSDGVLQARGAQVVTAPVSDHRALVVDLEVQ
;
A
#
# COMPACT_ATOMS: atom_id res chain seq x y z
N MET A 1 -2.76 24.57 -7.94
CA MET A 1 -3.23 23.29 -7.38
C MET A 1 -3.08 22.22 -8.43
N VAL A 2 -2.48 21.09 -8.07
CA VAL A 2 -2.32 19.95 -8.97
C VAL A 2 -3.01 18.76 -8.33
N GLY A 3 -3.91 18.11 -9.08
CA GLY A 3 -4.60 16.90 -8.64
C GLY A 3 -3.65 15.70 -8.67
N LEU A 4 -3.85 14.77 -7.75
CA LEU A 4 -3.20 13.47 -7.69
C LEU A 4 -4.22 12.43 -7.22
N ARG A 5 -4.64 11.53 -8.12
CA ARG A 5 -5.52 10.42 -7.79
C ARG A 5 -4.70 9.24 -7.31
N VAL A 6 -4.95 8.78 -6.08
CA VAL A 6 -4.15 7.76 -5.42
C VAL A 6 -5.01 6.58 -4.97
N ALA A 7 -4.44 5.37 -4.88
CA ALA A 7 -5.14 4.23 -4.31
C ALA A 7 -4.23 3.35 -3.46
N THR A 8 -4.86 2.65 -2.52
CA THR A 8 -4.28 1.51 -1.82
C THR A 8 -5.16 0.28 -1.98
N TRP A 9 -4.56 -0.88 -2.14
CA TRP A 9 -5.28 -2.14 -2.28
C TRP A 9 -4.42 -3.34 -1.89
N ASN A 10 -4.87 -4.11 -0.91
CA ASN A 10 -4.32 -5.43 -0.62
C ASN A 10 -4.87 -6.41 -1.67
N ILE A 11 -3.99 -7.02 -2.48
CA ILE A 11 -4.39 -7.90 -3.60
C ILE A 11 -4.44 -9.38 -3.26
N ALA A 12 -4.14 -9.75 -2.01
CA ALA A 12 -4.16 -11.14 -1.52
C ALA A 12 -3.39 -12.13 -2.42
N GLY A 13 -2.26 -11.71 -3.03
CA GLY A 13 -1.49 -12.54 -3.97
C GLY A 13 -2.26 -12.92 -5.23
N ALA A 14 -3.20 -12.09 -5.67
CA ALA A 14 -4.12 -12.32 -6.79
C ALA A 14 -5.09 -13.51 -6.59
N ARG A 15 -5.47 -13.82 -5.35
CA ARG A 15 -6.43 -14.89 -5.04
C ARG A 15 -7.85 -14.35 -4.92
N ARG A 16 -8.81 -15.15 -5.36
CA ARG A 16 -10.23 -14.87 -5.18
C ARG A 16 -10.69 -15.21 -3.76
N GLU A 17 -11.42 -14.31 -3.10
CA GLU A 17 -11.88 -14.45 -1.72
C GLU A 17 -12.59 -15.79 -1.43
N ARG A 18 -13.47 -16.24 -2.32
CA ARG A 18 -14.31 -17.40 -2.06
C ARG A 18 -13.75 -18.73 -2.55
N SER A 19 -13.06 -18.74 -3.68
CA SER A 19 -12.57 -19.95 -4.32
C SER A 19 -11.09 -20.21 -4.08
N ASN A 20 -10.38 -19.21 -3.53
CA ASN A 20 -8.93 -19.22 -3.39
C ASN A 20 -8.16 -19.44 -4.73
N GLY A 21 -8.89 -19.39 -5.86
CA GLY A 21 -8.32 -19.50 -7.19
C GLY A 21 -7.52 -18.27 -7.57
N LEU A 22 -6.40 -18.47 -8.27
CA LEU A 22 -5.56 -17.38 -8.78
C LEU A 22 -6.22 -16.69 -9.97
N ASP A 23 -6.17 -15.36 -9.98
CA ASP A 23 -6.66 -14.55 -11.10
C ASP A 23 -5.86 -13.24 -11.21
N LEU A 24 -4.63 -13.36 -11.68
CA LEU A 24 -3.76 -12.20 -11.89
C LEU A 24 -4.34 -11.25 -12.95
N GLU A 25 -4.98 -11.77 -14.00
CA GLU A 25 -5.57 -10.94 -15.06
C GLU A 25 -6.67 -10.04 -14.50
N ALA A 26 -7.46 -10.53 -13.53
CA ALA A 26 -8.44 -9.69 -12.85
C ALA A 26 -7.77 -8.56 -12.02
N VAL A 27 -6.61 -8.83 -11.40
CA VAL A 27 -5.81 -7.78 -10.73
C VAL A 27 -5.35 -6.73 -11.73
N LEU A 28 -4.79 -7.16 -12.88
CA LEU A 28 -4.28 -6.26 -13.91
C LEU A 28 -5.40 -5.37 -14.48
N ALA A 29 -6.56 -5.96 -14.78
CA ALA A 29 -7.72 -5.23 -15.26
C ALA A 29 -8.25 -4.23 -14.22
N ALA A 30 -8.37 -4.66 -12.97
CA ALA A 30 -8.83 -3.80 -11.88
C ALA A 30 -7.85 -2.64 -11.65
N ALA A 31 -6.54 -2.90 -11.56
CA ALA A 31 -5.53 -1.86 -11.36
C ALA A 31 -5.59 -0.76 -12.44
N LYS A 32 -5.77 -1.15 -13.72
CA LYS A 32 -5.99 -0.20 -14.83
C LYS A 32 -7.26 0.63 -14.64
N SER A 33 -8.35 -0.03 -14.23
CA SER A 33 -9.67 0.62 -14.11
C SER A 33 -9.75 1.63 -12.97
N LEU A 34 -8.84 1.58 -11.99
CA LEU A 34 -8.79 2.57 -10.91
C LEU A 34 -8.50 3.99 -11.42
N GLY A 35 -7.81 4.12 -12.57
CA GLY A 35 -7.51 5.41 -13.19
C GLY A 35 -6.66 6.33 -12.29
N VAL A 36 -5.74 5.75 -11.51
CA VAL A 36 -4.90 6.46 -10.54
C VAL A 36 -3.54 6.84 -11.12
N GLU A 37 -2.83 7.73 -10.45
CA GLU A 37 -1.45 8.12 -10.76
C GLU A 37 -0.45 7.58 -9.74
N LEU A 38 -0.93 7.15 -8.56
CA LEU A 38 -0.14 6.51 -7.51
C LEU A 38 -0.93 5.31 -6.96
N LEU A 39 -0.31 4.14 -6.95
CA LEU A 39 -0.92 2.89 -6.53
C LEU A 39 -0.02 2.17 -5.52
N ALA A 40 -0.54 1.95 -4.31
CA ALA A 40 0.11 1.18 -3.25
C ALA A 40 -0.58 -0.18 -3.12
N LEU A 41 0.15 -1.26 -3.39
CA LEU A 41 -0.37 -2.61 -3.31
C LEU A 41 0.30 -3.39 -2.18
N GLN A 42 -0.50 -4.17 -1.46
CA GLN A 42 -0.04 -5.06 -0.42
C GLN A 42 -0.31 -6.51 -0.81
N GLU A 43 0.38 -7.43 -0.14
CA GLU A 43 0.32 -8.87 -0.43
C GLU A 43 0.63 -9.22 -1.89
N VAL A 44 1.68 -8.62 -2.43
CA VAL A 44 2.15 -8.87 -3.80
C VAL A 44 3.15 -10.02 -3.78
N ASP A 45 2.87 -11.08 -4.54
CA ASP A 45 3.75 -12.23 -4.69
C ASP A 45 4.72 -12.03 -5.87
N ARG A 46 5.99 -12.31 -5.64
CA ARG A 46 6.99 -12.41 -6.68
C ARG A 46 7.49 -13.85 -6.74
N LEU A 47 7.30 -14.54 -7.87
CA LEU A 47 7.83 -15.87 -8.17
C LEU A 47 7.51 -16.96 -7.12
N LEU A 48 6.48 -16.78 -6.28
CA LEU A 48 6.06 -17.79 -5.30
C LEU A 48 5.32 -18.96 -5.97
N ALA A 49 5.53 -20.19 -5.46
CA ALA A 49 4.84 -21.38 -5.95
C ALA A 49 3.30 -21.23 -5.84
N ARG A 50 2.82 -20.67 -4.75
CA ARG A 50 1.38 -20.46 -4.49
C ARG A 50 0.69 -19.55 -5.51
N SER A 51 1.45 -18.71 -6.22
CA SER A 51 0.98 -17.80 -7.26
C SER A 51 1.51 -18.19 -8.66
N ALA A 52 1.71 -19.51 -8.89
CA ALA A 52 2.15 -20.09 -10.15
C ALA A 52 3.47 -19.49 -10.69
N ARG A 53 4.38 -19.11 -9.81
CA ARG A 53 5.67 -18.49 -10.14
C ARG A 53 5.54 -17.19 -10.93
N ALA A 54 4.38 -16.53 -10.89
CA ALA A 54 4.21 -15.25 -11.55
C ALA A 54 5.05 -14.16 -10.86
N ASP A 55 5.69 -13.32 -11.65
CA ASP A 55 6.28 -12.06 -11.17
C ASP A 55 5.18 -10.99 -11.17
N GLN A 56 4.36 -10.96 -10.09
CA GLN A 56 3.24 -10.02 -10.01
C GLN A 56 3.71 -8.56 -10.06
N PRO A 57 4.79 -8.14 -9.34
CA PRO A 57 5.30 -6.77 -9.45
C PRO A 57 5.55 -6.35 -10.90
N LEU A 58 6.32 -7.14 -11.64
CA LEU A 58 6.66 -6.86 -13.03
C LEU A 58 5.42 -6.87 -13.94
N ARG A 59 4.55 -7.87 -13.79
CA ARG A 59 3.32 -8.01 -14.60
C ARG A 59 2.36 -6.84 -14.40
N ILE A 60 2.19 -6.37 -13.15
CA ILE A 60 1.35 -5.21 -12.83
C ILE A 60 1.96 -3.94 -13.43
N ALA A 61 3.26 -3.71 -13.26
CA ALA A 61 3.95 -2.55 -13.82
C ALA A 61 3.82 -2.51 -15.36
N GLN A 62 4.09 -3.62 -16.04
CA GLN A 62 3.94 -3.73 -17.48
C GLN A 62 2.50 -3.48 -17.96
N ALA A 63 1.51 -3.99 -17.22
CA ALA A 63 0.11 -3.80 -17.57
C ALA A 63 -0.35 -2.34 -17.44
N LEU A 64 0.18 -1.60 -16.47
CA LEU A 64 -0.11 -0.17 -16.30
C LEU A 64 0.55 0.70 -17.37
N GLY A 65 1.71 0.30 -17.89
CA GLY A 65 2.41 0.94 -19.00
C GLY A 65 3.84 1.34 -18.69
N VAL A 66 4.59 1.66 -19.75
CA VAL A 66 6.03 1.98 -19.68
C VAL A 66 6.35 3.27 -18.92
N ASP A 67 5.38 4.16 -18.77
CA ASP A 67 5.53 5.45 -18.07
C ASP A 67 5.41 5.31 -16.54
N TRP A 68 5.25 4.08 -16.03
CA TRP A 68 5.13 3.85 -14.60
C TRP A 68 6.50 3.54 -13.97
N SER A 69 6.89 4.36 -13.01
CA SER A 69 7.99 4.07 -12.06
C SER A 69 7.45 3.19 -10.93
N TRP A 70 8.23 2.21 -10.50
CA TRP A 70 7.79 1.31 -9.45
C TRP A 70 8.95 0.80 -8.57
N SER A 71 8.61 0.40 -7.36
CA SER A 71 9.53 -0.28 -6.43
C SER A 71 8.78 -1.35 -5.64
N TYR A 72 9.46 -2.46 -5.39
CA TYR A 72 8.94 -3.60 -4.64
C TYR A 72 9.76 -3.82 -3.36
N ALA A 73 9.09 -3.86 -2.21
CA ALA A 73 9.70 -4.08 -0.90
C ALA A 73 9.28 -5.45 -0.35
N PRO A 74 10.10 -6.50 -0.49
CA PRO A 74 9.80 -7.80 0.08
C PRO A 74 9.87 -7.77 1.61
N ALA A 75 8.90 -8.43 2.25
CA ALA A 75 8.87 -8.70 3.68
C ALA A 75 9.36 -10.12 3.98
N LEU A 76 8.91 -11.10 3.18
CA LEU A 76 9.21 -12.50 3.32
C LEU A 76 9.82 -13.04 2.02
N VAL A 77 10.71 -14.03 2.13
CA VAL A 77 11.39 -14.64 0.99
C VAL A 77 11.30 -16.16 1.04
N GLY A 78 11.35 -16.77 -0.15
CA GLY A 78 11.20 -18.22 -0.32
C GLY A 78 9.75 -18.68 -0.21
N ASP A 79 9.48 -19.89 -0.69
CA ASP A 79 8.16 -20.51 -0.56
C ASP A 79 7.82 -20.91 0.88
N ASP A 80 8.80 -20.93 1.76
CA ASP A 80 8.71 -21.14 3.20
C ASP A 80 8.47 -19.83 3.99
N PHE A 81 8.31 -18.70 3.33
CA PHE A 81 7.97 -17.41 3.92
C PHE A 81 8.89 -16.96 5.06
N ARG A 82 10.20 -17.12 4.87
CA ARG A 82 11.18 -16.65 5.87
C ARG A 82 11.29 -15.13 5.88
N PRO A 83 11.47 -14.53 7.07
CA PRO A 83 11.78 -13.11 7.17
C PRO A 83 13.00 -12.73 6.32
N LEU A 84 12.90 -11.66 5.54
CA LEU A 84 14.03 -11.15 4.78
C LEU A 84 15.07 -10.54 5.72
N SER A 85 16.27 -11.11 5.72
CA SER A 85 17.46 -10.55 6.38
C SER A 85 18.48 -10.15 5.30
N GLY A 86 18.95 -8.91 5.30
CA GLY A 86 19.90 -8.43 4.29
C GLY A 86 19.22 -7.88 3.00
N PRO A 87 19.97 -7.72 1.91
CA PRO A 87 19.45 -7.27 0.62
C PRO A 87 18.45 -8.26 0.03
N ASP A 88 17.55 -7.75 -0.84
CA ASP A 88 16.62 -8.60 -1.59
C ASP A 88 17.40 -9.51 -2.57
N PRO A 89 17.26 -10.84 -2.48
CA PRO A 89 17.97 -11.77 -3.37
C PRO A 89 17.38 -11.86 -4.78
N GLY A 90 16.24 -11.18 -5.07
CA GLY A 90 15.58 -11.20 -6.39
C GLY A 90 14.74 -12.44 -6.67
N GLY A 91 14.68 -13.43 -5.78
CA GLY A 91 13.92 -14.68 -5.91
C GLY A 91 12.48 -14.61 -5.41
N PRO A 92 11.88 -15.79 -5.09
CA PRO A 92 10.52 -15.86 -4.54
C PRO A 92 10.36 -14.99 -3.30
N ALA A 93 9.33 -14.15 -3.28
CA ALA A 93 9.11 -13.20 -2.21
C ALA A 93 7.65 -12.75 -2.13
N TYR A 94 7.29 -12.19 -0.97
CA TYR A 94 6.01 -11.58 -0.66
C TYR A 94 6.24 -10.21 -0.02
N GLY A 95 5.51 -9.20 -0.47
CA GLY A 95 5.74 -7.83 0.03
C GLY A 95 4.77 -6.78 -0.49
N ASN A 96 5.25 -5.54 -0.48
CA ASN A 96 4.52 -4.37 -0.94
C ASN A 96 5.08 -3.84 -2.25
N LEU A 97 4.20 -3.29 -3.09
CA LEU A 97 4.54 -2.68 -4.36
C LEU A 97 3.99 -1.25 -4.41
N LEU A 98 4.84 -0.30 -4.73
CA LEU A 98 4.46 1.08 -4.98
C LEU A 98 4.70 1.40 -6.45
N LEU A 99 3.67 1.94 -7.12
CA LEU A 99 3.73 2.33 -8.52
C LEU A 99 3.26 3.78 -8.69
N SER A 100 3.92 4.53 -9.55
CA SER A 100 3.62 5.93 -9.80
C SER A 100 3.82 6.29 -11.28
N ARG A 101 2.93 7.12 -11.83
CA ARG A 101 3.14 7.77 -13.15
C ARG A 101 4.22 8.85 -13.11
N ARG A 102 4.71 9.18 -11.93
CA ARG A 102 5.80 10.13 -11.72
C ARG A 102 7.03 9.35 -11.27
N PRO A 103 8.25 9.80 -11.59
CA PRO A 103 9.45 9.15 -11.08
C PRO A 103 9.42 9.00 -9.55
N LEU A 104 9.81 7.84 -9.06
CA LEU A 104 10.03 7.59 -7.63
C LEU A 104 11.51 7.85 -7.33
N GLU A 105 11.76 8.78 -6.41
CA GLU A 105 13.09 9.22 -5.97
C GLU A 105 13.27 8.82 -4.48
N ASP A 106 14.50 8.78 -3.98
CA ASP A 106 14.85 8.54 -2.57
C ASP A 106 14.15 7.30 -1.98
N ILE A 107 14.18 6.18 -2.72
CA ILE A 107 13.45 4.97 -2.33
C ILE A 107 14.12 4.31 -1.11
N GLU A 108 13.32 4.06 -0.07
CA GLU A 108 13.74 3.36 1.14
C GLU A 108 12.81 2.19 1.44
N HIS A 109 13.39 1.05 1.84
CA HIS A 109 12.66 -0.13 2.31
C HIS A 109 12.85 -0.26 3.82
N LEU A 110 11.76 -0.14 4.57
CA LEU A 110 11.74 -0.32 6.01
C LEU A 110 11.24 -1.71 6.37
N ARG A 111 11.86 -2.34 7.36
CA ARG A 111 11.43 -3.63 7.87
C ARG A 111 11.02 -3.50 9.32
N PHE A 112 9.86 -4.05 9.64
CA PHE A 112 9.39 -4.16 11.01
C PHE A 112 9.67 -5.58 11.48
N PRO A 113 10.46 -5.77 12.55
CA PRO A 113 10.71 -7.09 13.08
C PRO A 113 9.41 -7.85 13.36
N PRO A 114 9.39 -9.17 13.14
CA PRO A 114 8.23 -9.98 13.49
C PRO A 114 8.00 -9.91 14.99
N ALA A 115 6.75 -9.69 15.38
CA ALA A 115 6.37 -9.58 16.77
C ALA A 115 5.72 -10.87 17.25
N GLY A 116 6.33 -11.55 18.23
CA GLY A 116 5.76 -12.74 18.90
C GLY A 116 5.39 -13.85 17.91
N GLY A 117 6.28 -14.24 16.99
CA GLY A 117 6.03 -15.28 16.00
C GLY A 117 5.09 -14.88 14.85
N GLY A 118 4.85 -13.59 14.65
CA GLY A 118 4.10 -13.08 13.50
C GLY A 118 4.98 -12.92 12.25
N GLU A 119 4.35 -12.54 11.13
CA GLU A 119 5.06 -12.21 9.90
C GLU A 119 5.86 -10.93 10.04
N GLN A 120 7.05 -10.90 9.44
CA GLN A 120 7.76 -9.65 9.21
C GLN A 120 6.93 -8.76 8.30
N ARG A 121 6.82 -7.49 8.65
CA ARG A 121 6.14 -6.48 7.85
C ARG A 121 7.14 -5.49 7.26
N THR A 122 6.72 -4.81 6.21
CA THR A 122 7.57 -3.84 5.52
C THR A 122 6.78 -2.60 5.16
N ALA A 123 7.49 -1.49 5.02
CA ALA A 123 6.99 -0.30 4.36
C ALA A 123 8.00 0.16 3.31
N LEU A 124 7.51 0.75 2.25
CA LEU A 124 8.29 1.34 1.18
C LEU A 124 8.02 2.84 1.19
N LEU A 125 9.08 3.63 1.30
CA LEU A 125 9.02 5.09 1.21
C LEU A 125 9.65 5.54 -0.10
N ALA A 126 9.10 6.61 -0.67
CA ALA A 126 9.68 7.29 -1.82
C ALA A 126 9.29 8.77 -1.82
N THR A 127 10.02 9.56 -2.58
CA THR A 127 9.65 10.93 -2.93
C THR A 127 9.19 10.96 -4.38
N LEU A 128 8.14 11.72 -4.68
CA LEU A 128 7.71 12.03 -6.04
C LEU A 128 7.39 13.52 -6.16
N ARG A 129 7.32 14.06 -7.37
CA ARG A 129 7.00 15.47 -7.60
C ARG A 129 5.58 15.64 -8.11
N VAL A 130 4.82 16.51 -7.45
CA VAL A 130 3.48 16.94 -7.88
C VAL A 130 3.56 18.42 -8.28
N GLY A 131 3.62 18.70 -9.58
CA GLY A 131 4.09 19.99 -10.08
C GLY A 131 5.54 20.23 -9.67
N SER A 132 5.82 21.36 -9.04
CA SER A 132 7.17 21.68 -8.51
C SER A 132 7.41 21.16 -7.09
N ARG A 133 6.36 20.64 -6.39
CA ARG A 133 6.47 20.24 -4.99
C ARG A 133 6.89 18.80 -4.83
N PRO A 134 7.84 18.49 -3.95
CA PRO A 134 8.09 17.12 -3.52
C PRO A 134 6.94 16.65 -2.61
N LEU A 135 6.57 15.39 -2.75
CA LEU A 135 5.61 14.68 -1.92
C LEU A 135 6.24 13.38 -1.44
N THR A 136 6.40 13.21 -0.13
CA THR A 136 6.83 11.92 0.43
C THR A 136 5.63 10.99 0.49
N VAL A 137 5.80 9.78 -0.04
CA VAL A 137 4.78 8.73 -0.04
C VAL A 137 5.30 7.48 0.66
N ALA A 138 4.42 6.78 1.36
CA ALA A 138 4.74 5.51 1.99
C ALA A 138 3.66 4.49 1.68
N CYS A 139 4.07 3.29 1.24
CA CYS A 139 3.21 2.11 1.11
C CYS A 139 3.52 1.16 2.25
N ALA A 140 2.53 0.74 3.03
CA ALA A 140 2.74 -0.14 4.18
C ALA A 140 1.70 -1.26 4.26
N HIS A 141 2.13 -2.42 4.78
CA HIS A 141 1.25 -3.45 5.29
C HIS A 141 1.66 -3.75 6.74
N LEU A 142 0.82 -3.37 7.70
CA LEU A 142 1.12 -3.53 9.11
C LEU A 142 0.66 -4.88 9.66
N SER A 143 1.12 -5.22 10.86
CA SER A 143 0.75 -6.46 11.54
C SER A 143 -0.77 -6.53 11.77
N ASN A 144 -1.35 -7.72 11.64
CA ASN A 144 -2.73 -8.00 12.05
C ASN A 144 -2.87 -8.25 13.56
N LYS A 145 -1.76 -8.26 14.32
CA LYS A 145 -1.76 -8.42 15.78
C LYS A 145 -2.02 -7.08 16.46
N GLN A 146 -3.07 -7.04 17.30
CA GLN A 146 -3.41 -5.84 18.08
C GLN A 146 -2.23 -5.34 18.91
N GLY A 147 -2.08 -4.03 18.98
CA GLY A 147 -0.98 -3.37 19.68
C GLY A 147 0.34 -3.34 18.89
N HIS A 148 0.65 -4.36 18.08
CA HIS A 148 1.80 -4.34 17.19
C HIS A 148 1.57 -3.41 16.01
N ASN A 149 0.39 -3.50 15.37
CA ASN A 149 0.00 -2.57 14.31
C ASN A 149 0.02 -1.10 14.80
N VAL A 150 -0.47 -0.82 16.00
CA VAL A 150 -0.44 0.54 16.59
C VAL A 150 1.00 1.02 16.78
N ARG A 151 1.88 0.15 17.30
CA ARG A 151 3.30 0.50 17.46
C ARG A 151 3.98 0.76 16.14
N GLN A 152 3.79 -0.13 15.16
CA GLN A 152 4.34 0.01 13.81
C GLN A 152 3.81 1.29 13.12
N LEU A 153 2.51 1.58 13.24
CA LEU A 153 1.92 2.82 12.71
C LEU A 153 2.63 4.06 13.28
N ARG A 154 2.77 4.14 14.60
CA ARG A 154 3.40 5.29 15.26
C ARG A 154 4.87 5.44 14.89
N GLN A 155 5.63 4.34 14.85
CA GLN A 155 7.02 4.35 14.39
C GLN A 155 7.13 4.87 12.95
N LEU A 156 6.24 4.39 12.07
CA LEU A 156 6.21 4.80 10.67
C LEU A 156 5.84 6.27 10.52
N GLN A 157 4.81 6.74 11.23
CA GLN A 157 4.40 8.14 11.23
C GLN A 157 5.51 9.07 11.74
N ASP A 158 6.17 8.70 12.84
CA ASP A 158 7.28 9.47 13.41
C ASP A 158 8.47 9.54 12.42
N LEU A 159 8.79 8.43 11.73
CA LEU A 159 9.83 8.40 10.73
C LEU A 159 9.46 9.24 9.48
N ILE A 160 8.26 9.06 8.94
CA ILE A 160 7.83 9.81 7.75
C ILE A 160 7.76 11.32 8.08
N ALA A 161 7.40 11.69 9.31
CA ALA A 161 7.37 13.09 9.75
C ALA A 161 8.72 13.79 9.66
N THR A 162 9.84 13.07 9.65
CA THR A 162 11.19 13.64 9.44
C THR A 162 11.52 13.91 7.97
N ARG A 163 10.70 13.43 7.02
CA ARG A 163 10.92 13.58 5.58
C ARG A 163 10.30 14.87 5.06
N THR A 164 10.53 15.17 3.79
CA THR A 164 9.98 16.37 3.13
C THR A 164 8.46 16.37 3.13
N ALA A 165 7.83 17.48 3.50
CA ALA A 165 6.37 17.67 3.48
C ALA A 165 5.91 18.21 2.11
N PRO A 166 4.66 17.95 1.69
CA PRO A 166 3.64 17.13 2.35
C PRO A 166 3.93 15.62 2.27
N ARG A 167 3.17 14.81 3.02
CA ARG A 167 3.39 13.36 3.14
C ARG A 167 2.08 12.61 3.08
N VAL A 168 2.12 11.41 2.47
CA VAL A 168 0.97 10.49 2.38
C VAL A 168 1.41 9.08 2.78
N LEU A 169 0.67 8.45 3.67
CA LEU A 169 0.81 7.04 4.03
C LEU A 169 -0.40 6.28 3.50
N LEU A 170 -0.17 5.29 2.65
CA LEU A 170 -1.17 4.42 2.04
C LEU A 170 -0.91 2.97 2.46
N GLY A 171 -1.95 2.20 2.75
CA GLY A 171 -1.74 0.77 3.00
C GLY A 171 -2.87 0.09 3.73
N ASP A 172 -2.72 -1.23 3.82
CA ASP A 172 -3.46 -2.05 4.77
C ASP A 172 -2.79 -1.92 6.15
N LEU A 173 -3.39 -1.08 7.00
CA LEU A 173 -2.87 -0.82 8.33
C LEU A 173 -3.36 -1.85 9.36
N ASN A 174 -4.26 -2.77 8.96
CA ASN A 174 -4.89 -3.75 9.84
C ASN A 174 -5.50 -3.14 11.11
N LEU A 175 -5.99 -1.90 11.00
CA LEU A 175 -6.60 -1.12 12.07
C LEU A 175 -7.98 -0.66 11.62
N PRO A 176 -9.08 -1.13 12.22
CA PRO A 176 -10.40 -0.55 11.96
C PRO A 176 -10.38 0.97 12.21
N SER A 177 -11.11 1.76 11.41
CA SER A 177 -11.15 3.24 11.56
C SER A 177 -11.49 3.70 12.96
N THR A 178 -12.29 2.93 13.70
CA THR A 178 -12.62 3.21 15.11
C THR A 178 -11.41 3.12 16.03
N VAL A 179 -10.44 2.26 15.72
CA VAL A 179 -9.17 2.13 16.45
C VAL A 179 -8.15 3.12 15.93
N LEU A 180 -8.08 3.26 14.59
CA LEU A 180 -7.11 4.14 13.93
C LEU A 180 -7.16 5.58 14.45
N ARG A 181 -8.36 6.14 14.68
CA ARG A 181 -8.54 7.50 15.19
C ARG A 181 -7.85 7.78 16.55
N PHE A 182 -7.63 6.73 17.35
CA PHE A 182 -6.91 6.82 18.64
C PHE A 182 -5.45 6.36 18.53
N ALA A 183 -5.17 5.47 17.57
CA ALA A 183 -3.84 4.91 17.35
C ALA A 183 -2.94 5.89 16.58
N SER A 184 -3.49 6.56 15.58
CA SER A 184 -2.79 7.52 14.73
C SER A 184 -2.38 8.78 15.49
N ARG A 185 -1.26 9.38 15.09
CA ARG A 185 -0.87 10.72 15.57
C ARG A 185 -1.91 11.74 15.10
N PRO A 186 -2.29 12.73 15.92
CA PRO A 186 -3.34 13.72 15.56
C PRO A 186 -3.08 14.47 14.24
N ALA A 187 -1.81 14.71 13.90
CA ALA A 187 -1.41 15.39 12.68
C ALA A 187 -1.56 14.55 11.40
N TRP A 188 -2.09 13.31 11.50
CA TRP A 188 -2.27 12.38 10.39
C TRP A 188 -3.76 12.04 10.15
N PRO A 189 -4.58 12.98 9.68
CA PRO A 189 -5.98 12.69 9.39
C PRO A 189 -6.13 11.74 8.20
N GLU A 190 -7.20 10.94 8.22
CA GLU A 190 -7.62 10.14 7.07
C GLU A 190 -8.02 11.04 5.90
N ALA A 191 -7.57 10.67 4.70
CA ALA A 191 -7.93 11.36 3.47
C ALA A 191 -9.25 10.84 2.87
N GLY A 192 -9.67 9.63 3.21
CA GLY A 192 -10.90 9.02 2.70
C GLY A 192 -11.43 7.93 3.61
N ARG A 193 -12.72 7.67 3.50
CA ARG A 193 -13.43 6.65 4.29
C ARG A 193 -14.23 5.72 3.41
N GLY A 194 -14.29 4.46 3.81
CA GLY A 194 -15.09 3.44 3.17
C GLY A 194 -14.71 2.04 3.64
N ARG A 195 -15.66 1.13 3.71
CA ARG A 195 -15.41 -0.24 4.16
C ARG A 195 -14.70 -1.02 3.06
N THR A 196 -13.51 -1.55 3.35
CA THR A 196 -12.67 -2.24 2.38
C THR A 196 -12.62 -3.75 2.61
N PHE A 197 -12.97 -4.24 3.81
CA PHE A 197 -12.85 -5.64 4.18
C PHE A 197 -14.10 -6.18 4.89
N PRO A 198 -14.50 -7.47 4.69
CA PRO A 198 -14.10 -8.30 3.56
C PRO A 198 -14.76 -7.84 2.25
N ASN A 199 -14.18 -8.19 1.10
CA ASN A 199 -14.63 -7.71 -0.20
C ASN A 199 -16.10 -8.08 -0.50
N SER A 200 -16.52 -9.32 -0.24
CA SER A 200 -17.86 -9.80 -0.55
C SER A 200 -18.94 -9.11 0.30
N ARG A 201 -18.68 -8.77 1.56
CA ARG A 201 -19.61 -8.09 2.47
C ARG A 201 -18.85 -7.16 3.42
N PRO A 202 -18.45 -5.97 2.98
CA PRO A 202 -17.54 -5.12 3.73
C PRO A 202 -18.15 -4.61 5.04
N THR A 203 -17.46 -4.89 6.14
CA THR A 203 -17.86 -4.48 7.49
C THR A 203 -16.85 -3.54 8.12
N GLN A 204 -15.58 -3.58 7.68
CA GLN A 204 -14.48 -2.80 8.24
C GLN A 204 -13.74 -2.03 7.17
N GLN A 205 -13.11 -0.93 7.56
CA GLN A 205 -12.06 -0.27 6.80
C GLN A 205 -10.73 -0.65 7.44
N LEU A 206 -9.87 -1.37 6.71
CA LEU A 206 -8.52 -1.76 7.12
C LEU A 206 -7.46 -1.08 6.26
N ASP A 207 -7.85 -0.70 5.02
CA ASP A 207 -7.01 0.02 4.08
C ASP A 207 -7.24 1.53 4.27
N HIS A 208 -6.15 2.25 4.45
CA HIS A 208 -6.20 3.67 4.81
C HIS A 208 -5.27 4.51 3.95
N ILE A 209 -5.64 5.77 3.75
CA ILE A 209 -4.81 6.82 3.19
C ILE A 209 -4.78 7.95 4.20
N LEU A 210 -3.62 8.17 4.82
CA LEU A 210 -3.39 9.20 5.79
C LEU A 210 -2.53 10.30 5.17
N ARG A 211 -2.79 11.55 5.51
CA ARG A 211 -2.05 12.70 5.02
C ARG A 211 -1.43 13.49 6.17
N HIS A 212 -0.27 14.08 5.92
CA HIS A 212 0.43 14.92 6.88
C HIS A 212 1.14 16.09 6.18
N GLY A 213 1.06 17.26 6.74
CA GLY A 213 1.71 18.46 6.20
C GLY A 213 1.11 19.73 6.76
N SER A 214 1.63 20.87 6.33
CA SER A 214 1.06 22.17 6.70
C SER A 214 -0.39 22.27 6.22
N ASP A 215 -1.24 22.87 7.03
CA ASP A 215 -2.65 23.06 6.73
C ASP A 215 -2.84 23.73 5.37
N GLY A 216 -3.69 23.11 4.54
CA GLY A 216 -4.01 23.59 3.20
C GLY A 216 -3.13 23.08 2.06
N VAL A 217 -1.90 22.63 2.32
CA VAL A 217 -0.98 22.18 1.24
C VAL A 217 -1.42 20.86 0.61
N LEU A 218 -2.04 19.97 1.38
CA LEU A 218 -2.54 18.67 0.91
C LEU A 218 -3.98 18.47 1.35
N GLN A 219 -4.90 18.50 0.40
CA GLN A 219 -6.34 18.36 0.66
C GLN A 219 -6.89 17.09 -0.02
N ALA A 220 -7.82 16.42 0.65
CA ALA A 220 -8.62 15.35 0.06
C ALA A 220 -9.93 15.91 -0.47
N ARG A 221 -10.32 15.56 -1.71
CA ARG A 221 -11.50 16.06 -2.39
C ARG A 221 -12.61 15.02 -2.55
N GLY A 222 -12.24 13.75 -2.56
CA GLY A 222 -13.20 12.67 -2.70
C GLY A 222 -12.57 11.33 -2.33
N ALA A 223 -13.42 10.37 -1.96
CA ALA A 223 -13.00 8.99 -1.71
C ALA A 223 -14.00 8.02 -2.34
N GLN A 224 -13.48 6.93 -2.87
CA GLN A 224 -14.25 5.87 -3.48
C GLN A 224 -13.69 4.51 -3.05
N VAL A 225 -14.58 3.55 -2.76
CA VAL A 225 -14.20 2.15 -2.57
C VAL A 225 -14.60 1.37 -3.82
N VAL A 226 -13.62 0.71 -4.43
CA VAL A 226 -13.79 -0.02 -5.68
C VAL A 226 -13.71 -1.52 -5.42
N THR A 227 -14.74 -2.24 -5.85
CA THR A 227 -14.80 -3.71 -5.78
C THR A 227 -14.09 -4.32 -6.98
N ALA A 228 -13.28 -5.35 -6.74
CA ALA A 228 -12.70 -6.18 -7.78
C ALA A 228 -13.13 -7.64 -7.61
N PRO A 229 -13.16 -8.48 -8.68
CA PRO A 229 -13.55 -9.88 -8.58
C PRO A 229 -12.46 -10.78 -7.96
N VAL A 230 -11.45 -10.19 -7.38
CA VAL A 230 -10.25 -10.80 -6.81
C VAL A 230 -9.89 -10.08 -5.52
N SER A 231 -9.14 -10.73 -4.64
CA SER A 231 -8.83 -10.29 -3.27
C SER A 231 -10.03 -10.34 -2.33
N ASP A 232 -9.75 -10.44 -1.05
CA ASP A 232 -10.69 -10.26 0.05
C ASP A 232 -10.78 -8.80 0.53
N HIS A 233 -9.97 -7.89 -0.07
CA HIS A 233 -10.03 -6.45 0.13
C HIS A 233 -10.58 -5.73 -1.11
N ARG A 234 -11.21 -4.57 -0.88
CA ARG A 234 -11.55 -3.58 -1.89
C ARG A 234 -10.50 -2.49 -1.96
N ALA A 235 -10.28 -1.92 -3.13
CA ALA A 235 -9.40 -0.77 -3.27
C ALA A 235 -10.03 0.49 -2.66
N LEU A 236 -9.25 1.28 -1.91
CA LEU A 236 -9.60 2.63 -1.50
C LEU A 236 -8.90 3.63 -2.42
N VAL A 237 -9.68 4.45 -3.09
CA VAL A 237 -9.22 5.50 -4.02
C VAL A 237 -9.54 6.86 -3.43
N VAL A 238 -8.60 7.81 -3.51
CA VAL A 238 -8.76 9.18 -3.01
C VAL A 238 -8.20 10.17 -4.04
N ASP A 239 -8.92 11.25 -4.26
CA ASP A 239 -8.45 12.40 -5.02
C ASP A 239 -7.80 13.40 -4.06
N LEU A 240 -6.50 13.64 -4.23
CA LEU A 240 -5.72 14.61 -3.47
C LEU A 240 -5.46 15.85 -4.31
N GLU A 241 -5.42 17.01 -3.66
CA GLU A 241 -4.93 18.26 -4.25
C GLU A 241 -3.70 18.73 -3.50
N VAL A 242 -2.63 18.99 -4.24
CA VAL A 242 -1.38 19.58 -3.75
C VAL A 242 -1.32 21.04 -4.19
N GLN A 243 -1.19 21.95 -3.23
CA GLN A 243 -1.07 23.40 -3.47
C GLN A 243 0.37 23.82 -3.66
#